data_9597bc313fcfaa5e049447e878b6a4b7
#
_entry.id   9597bc313fcfaa5e049447e878b6a4b7
#
_cell.length_a   1.000
_cell.length_b   1.000
_cell.length_c   1.000
_cell.angle_alpha   90.00
_cell.angle_beta   90.00
_cell.angle_gamma   90.00
#
_symmetry.space_group_name_H-M   'P 1'
#
loop_
_entity.id
_entity.type
_entity.pdbx_description
1 polymer ?
#
loop_
_entity_poly.entity_id
_entity_poly.type
_entity_poly.pdbx_seq_one_letter_code
_entity_poly.pdbx_strand_id
1 'polypeptide(L)' 'MLKPREVFAVLTSLDFEEIRQRGSHKQFRHPDGRQTTVPFHGGRDISPILLRRIIRDIGLTPEEFLERRKFAGEVAF' A
#
# COMPACT_ATOMS: atom_id res chain seq x y z
N MET A 1 7.67 -2.44 11.86
CA MET A 1 6.79 -1.44 11.23
C MET A 1 7.00 -1.43 9.73
N LEU A 2 5.96 -1.11 8.98
CA LEU A 2 6.04 -1.13 7.52
C LEU A 2 6.54 0.20 6.97
N LYS A 3 7.42 0.12 6.00
CA LYS A 3 7.86 1.28 5.23
C LYS A 3 6.89 1.53 4.07
N PRO A 4 6.78 2.78 3.60
CA PRO A 4 5.91 3.07 2.46
C PRO A 4 6.18 2.20 1.25
N ARG A 5 7.44 1.92 0.92
CA ARG A 5 7.76 1.09 -0.26
C ARG A 5 7.25 -0.34 -0.14
N GLU A 6 7.15 -0.86 1.10
CA GLU A 6 6.56 -2.18 1.31
C GLU A 6 5.07 -2.17 1.00
N VAL A 7 4.39 -1.07 1.37
CA VAL A 7 2.99 -0.89 1.04
C VAL A 7 2.82 -0.72 -0.47
N PHE A 8 3.69 0.04 -1.11
CA PHE A 8 3.65 0.18 -2.59
C PHE A 8 3.79 -1.17 -3.27
N ALA A 9 4.69 -2.03 -2.79
CA ALA A 9 4.89 -3.35 -3.36
C ALA A 9 3.63 -4.22 -3.24
N VAL A 10 2.96 -4.16 -2.09
CA VAL A 10 1.70 -4.88 -1.90
C VAL A 10 0.64 -4.36 -2.87
N LEU A 11 0.50 -3.04 -2.97
CA LEU A 11 -0.50 -2.45 -3.86
C LEU A 11 -0.24 -2.83 -5.31
N THR A 12 1.01 -2.77 -5.74
CA THR A 12 1.37 -3.16 -7.10
C THR A 12 1.06 -4.64 -7.35
N SER A 13 1.33 -5.51 -6.38
CA SER A 13 1.04 -6.93 -6.50
C SER A 13 -0.45 -7.22 -6.61
N LEU A 14 -1.29 -6.28 -6.18
CA LEU A 14 -2.75 -6.40 -6.23
C LEU A 14 -3.35 -5.64 -7.41
N ASP A 15 -2.51 -5.23 -8.37
CA ASP A 15 -2.92 -4.50 -9.58
C ASP A 15 -3.39 -3.07 -9.33
N PHE A 16 -2.98 -2.48 -8.22
CA PHE A 16 -3.14 -1.04 -8.03
C PHE A 16 -2.02 -0.32 -8.77
N GLU A 17 -2.36 0.81 -9.38
CA GLU A 17 -1.39 1.66 -10.08
C GLU A 17 -1.27 3.01 -9.40
N GLU A 18 -0.07 3.54 -9.35
CA GLU A 18 0.13 4.91 -8.91
C GLU A 18 -0.39 5.85 -10.00
N ILE A 19 -1.42 6.63 -9.66
CA ILE A 19 -2.06 7.55 -10.63
C ILE A 19 -1.66 8.99 -10.42
N ARG A 20 -1.14 9.34 -9.24
CA ARG A 20 -0.79 10.71 -8.93
C ARG A 20 0.13 10.75 -7.73
N GLN A 21 0.99 11.76 -7.71
CA GLN A 21 1.79 12.10 -6.54
C GLN A 21 1.61 13.59 -6.26
N ARG A 22 1.28 13.93 -5.02
CA ARG A 22 1.22 15.30 -4.54
C ARG A 22 2.12 15.41 -3.33
N GLY A 23 3.26 16.13 -3.48
CA GLY A 23 4.23 16.23 -2.41
C GLY A 23 4.64 14.84 -1.94
N SER A 24 4.39 14.54 -0.69
CA SER A 24 4.73 13.27 -0.07
C SER A 24 3.57 12.27 -0.02
N HIS A 25 2.54 12.47 -0.84
CA HIS A 25 1.38 11.57 -0.90
C HIS A 25 1.27 10.95 -2.28
N LYS A 26 1.28 9.61 -2.34
CA LYS A 26 1.05 8.87 -3.59
C LYS A 26 -0.34 8.28 -3.59
N GLN A 27 -1.06 8.48 -4.67
CA GLN A 27 -2.41 7.98 -4.84
C GLN A 27 -2.40 6.78 -5.76
N PHE A 28 -3.03 5.69 -5.31
CA PHE A 28 -3.11 4.43 -6.05
C PHE A 28 -4.55 4.09 -6.37
N ARG A 29 -4.76 3.47 -7.51
CA ARG A 29 -6.08 3.08 -7.95
C ARG A 29 -6.05 1.71 -8.61
N HIS A 30 -7.09 0.92 -8.31
CA HIS A 30 -7.33 -0.37 -8.95
C HIS A 30 -8.32 -0.20 -10.10
N PRO A 31 -8.24 -1.02 -11.17
CA PRO A 31 -9.21 -0.96 -12.27
C PRO A 31 -10.67 -1.07 -11.84
N ASP A 32 -10.96 -1.72 -10.70
CA ASP A 32 -12.33 -1.85 -10.19
C ASP A 32 -12.81 -0.60 -9.46
N GLY A 33 -11.97 0.45 -9.34
CA GLY A 33 -12.36 1.71 -8.74
C GLY A 33 -11.90 1.93 -7.32
N ARG A 34 -11.36 0.91 -6.65
CA ARG A 34 -10.81 1.10 -5.30
C ARG A 34 -9.61 2.03 -5.36
N GLN A 35 -9.48 2.91 -4.37
CA GLN A 35 -8.39 3.88 -4.31
C GLN A 35 -7.87 3.98 -2.88
N THR A 36 -6.60 4.32 -2.75
CA THR A 36 -6.01 4.65 -1.46
C THR A 36 -4.87 5.65 -1.66
N THR A 37 -4.55 6.38 -0.60
CA THR A 37 -3.44 7.33 -0.60
C THR A 37 -2.44 6.88 0.44
N VAL A 38 -1.18 6.82 0.06
CA VAL A 38 -0.09 6.41 0.94
C VAL A 38 0.89 7.57 1.10
N PRO A 39 1.00 8.15 2.30
CA PRO A 39 2.03 9.14 2.55
C PRO A 39 3.40 8.48 2.64
N PHE A 40 4.42 9.15 2.16
CA PHE A 40 5.79 8.70 2.35
C PHE A 40 6.65 9.90 2.70
N HIS A 41 7.33 9.82 3.81
CA HIS A 41 8.14 10.92 4.34
C HIS A 41 9.53 10.38 4.66
N GLY A 42 10.41 10.43 3.66
CA GLY A 42 11.83 10.16 3.90
C GLY A 42 12.14 8.85 4.60
N GLY A 43 11.38 7.80 4.33
CA GLY A 43 11.62 6.49 4.93
C GLY A 43 10.96 6.27 6.28
N ARG A 44 10.11 7.18 6.72
CA ARG A 44 9.34 6.97 7.95
C ARG A 44 8.39 5.79 7.81
N ASP A 45 8.19 5.08 8.92
CA ASP A 45 7.24 3.97 8.97
C ASP A 45 5.81 4.46 8.83
N ILE A 46 4.97 3.62 8.25
CA ILE A 46 3.53 3.85 8.20
C ILE A 46 2.97 3.56 9.59
N SER A 47 2.22 4.49 10.15
CA SER A 47 1.61 4.30 11.46
C SER A 47 0.54 3.20 11.42
N PRO A 48 0.29 2.52 12.54
CA PRO A 48 -0.76 1.49 12.59
C PRO A 48 -2.13 1.99 12.20
N ILE A 49 -2.48 3.21 12.59
CA ILE A 49 -3.79 3.80 12.27
C ILE A 49 -3.90 4.00 10.76
N LEU A 50 -2.86 4.55 10.16
CA LEU A 50 -2.82 4.79 8.73
C LEU A 50 -2.84 3.48 7.95
N LEU A 51 -2.09 2.50 8.40
CA LEU A 51 -2.05 1.19 7.75
C LEU A 51 -3.44 0.54 7.75
N ARG A 52 -4.16 0.63 8.87
CA ARG A 52 -5.52 0.10 8.94
C ARG A 52 -6.45 0.78 7.94
N ARG A 53 -6.29 2.11 7.77
CA ARG A 53 -7.07 2.84 6.78
C ARG A 53 -6.78 2.35 5.37
N ILE A 54 -5.50 2.19 5.04
CA ILE A 54 -5.09 1.71 3.72
C ILE A 54 -5.66 0.32 3.47
N ILE A 55 -5.53 -0.59 4.44
CA ILE A 55 -6.04 -1.95 4.31
C ILE A 55 -7.55 -1.94 4.05
N ARG A 56 -8.28 -1.09 4.76
CA ARG A 56 -9.71 -0.95 4.56
C ARG A 56 -10.04 -0.38 3.17
N ASP A 57 -9.29 0.63 2.73
CA ASP A 57 -9.51 1.26 1.43
C ASP A 57 -9.37 0.25 0.29
N ILE A 58 -8.46 -0.69 0.43
CA ILE A 58 -8.21 -1.68 -0.63
C ILE A 58 -9.06 -2.95 -0.46
N GLY A 59 -9.91 -2.98 0.55
CA GLY A 59 -10.89 -4.06 0.70
C GLY A 59 -10.34 -5.37 1.23
N LEU A 60 -9.21 -5.34 1.94
CA LEU A 60 -8.62 -6.54 2.52
C LEU A 60 -8.83 -6.58 4.02
N THR A 61 -8.64 -7.76 4.60
CA THR A 61 -8.46 -7.90 6.04
C THR A 61 -6.98 -7.71 6.37
N PRO A 62 -6.65 -7.41 7.65
CA PRO A 62 -5.23 -7.34 8.05
C PRO A 62 -4.48 -8.62 7.74
N GLU A 63 -5.12 -9.78 7.92
CA GLU A 63 -4.51 -11.08 7.63
C GLU A 63 -4.18 -11.23 6.15
N GLU A 64 -5.12 -10.85 5.30
CA GLU A 64 -4.92 -10.90 3.85
C GLU A 64 -3.79 -9.98 3.42
N PHE A 65 -3.70 -8.80 4.03
CA PHE A 65 -2.64 -7.84 3.73
C PHE A 65 -1.27 -8.43 4.10
N LEU A 66 -1.15 -9.00 5.30
CA LEU A 66 0.10 -9.58 5.76
C LEU A 66 0.54 -10.74 4.87
N GLU A 67 -0.40 -11.56 4.44
CA GLU A 67 -0.11 -12.67 3.54
C GLU A 67 0.40 -12.14 2.19
N ARG A 68 -0.24 -11.12 1.66
CA ARG A 68 0.17 -10.52 0.39
C ARG A 68 1.52 -9.82 0.51
N ARG A 69 1.81 -9.26 1.69
CA ARG A 69 3.11 -8.64 1.94
C ARG A 69 4.25 -9.65 1.81
N LYS A 70 4.07 -10.84 2.35
CA LYS A 70 5.05 -11.92 2.20
C LYS A 70 5.29 -12.25 0.73
N PHE A 71 4.20 -12.40 0.00
CA PHE A 71 4.27 -12.73 -1.42
C PHE A 71 4.96 -11.64 -2.21
N ALA A 72 4.63 -10.39 -1.97
CA ALA A 72 5.24 -9.25 -2.66
C ALA A 72 6.74 -9.16 -2.37
N GLY A 73 7.14 -9.47 -1.13
CA GLY A 73 8.55 -9.51 -0.75
C GLY A 73 9.31 -10.58 -1.50
N GLU A 74 8.71 -11.75 -1.69
CA GLU A 74 9.33 -12.84 -2.43
C GLU A 74 9.48 -12.52 -3.91
N VAL A 75 8.47 -11.86 -4.48
CA VAL A 75 8.49 -11.51 -5.90
C VAL A 75 9.46 -10.38 -6.20
N ALA A 76 9.81 -9.57 -5.22
CA ALA A 76 10.71 -8.45 -5.40
C ALA A 76 12.17 -8.86 -5.67
N PHE A 77 12.48 -10.13 -5.58
CA PHE A 77 13.79 -10.65 -5.96
C PHE A 77 13.80 -11.08 -7.43
#